data_9c9fdc097e55c8cce5484c4b6092368d
#
_entry.id   9c9fdc097e55c8cce5484c4b6092368d
#
_cell.length_a   1.000
_cell.length_b   1.000
_cell.length_c   1.000
_cell.angle_alpha   90.00
_cell.angle_beta   90.00
_cell.angle_gamma   90.00
#
_symmetry.space_group_name_H-M   'P 1'
#
loop_
_entity.id
_entity.type
_entity.pdbx_description
1 polymer ?
#
loop_
_entity_poly.entity_id
_entity_poly.type
_entity_poly.pdbx_seq_one_letter_code
_entity_poly.pdbx_strand_id
1 'polypeptide(L)'
;MHYESPIREPLILDDKTLHDITEDIAAPVEGKANKWWWALFLFSLVTFMWGAGCLAYTAGTGIGVWGLNKTVGWAWDITNFVWWVGIGHAGTLISAVLLLFRQKWRLSINRSAEAMTIFAVVQAGLFPIFHM
;
A
#
# COMPACT_ATOMS: atom_id res chain seq x y z
N MET A 1 2.19 36.84 0.56
CA MET A 1 3.25 37.16 1.56
C MET A 1 4.12 35.92 1.67
N HIS A 2 5.29 35.92 1.05
CA HIS A 2 6.24 34.85 1.19
C HIS A 2 6.95 35.01 2.54
N TYR A 3 6.64 34.15 3.49
CA TYR A 3 7.44 33.99 4.70
C TYR A 3 8.63 33.05 4.39
N GLU A 4 9.53 33.49 3.54
CA GLU A 4 10.80 32.82 3.37
C GLU A 4 11.77 33.33 4.42
N SER A 5 12.30 32.45 5.23
CA SER A 5 13.34 32.77 6.19
C SER A 5 14.61 33.18 5.42
N PRO A 6 15.25 34.30 5.75
CA PRO A 6 16.48 34.75 5.07
C PRO A 6 17.67 33.77 5.21
N ILE A 7 17.52 32.71 5.99
CA ILE A 7 18.53 31.68 6.27
C ILE A 7 18.28 30.38 5.49
N ARG A 8 17.17 30.26 4.77
CA ARG A 8 16.80 29.03 4.08
C ARG A 8 16.72 29.30 2.59
N GLU A 9 17.31 28.41 1.80
CA GLU A 9 17.11 28.44 0.36
C GLU A 9 15.60 28.40 0.05
N PRO A 10 15.16 29.15 -0.98
CA PRO A 10 13.76 29.18 -1.36
C PRO A 10 13.27 27.74 -1.68
N LEU A 11 12.12 27.38 -1.15
CA LEU A 11 11.52 26.06 -1.39
C LEU A 11 11.04 25.89 -2.84
N ILE A 12 10.82 27.01 -3.52
CA ILE A 12 10.39 27.08 -4.90
C ILE A 12 11.53 27.65 -5.70
N LEU A 13 12.11 26.86 -6.58
CA LEU A 13 13.17 27.26 -7.51
C LEU A 13 12.55 27.80 -8.81
N ASP A 14 13.34 28.54 -9.59
CA ASP A 14 13.01 28.99 -10.95
C ASP A 14 11.82 29.94 -11.05
N ASP A 15 11.58 30.79 -10.04
CA ASP A 15 10.48 31.78 -10.01
C ASP A 15 9.08 31.20 -10.32
N LYS A 16 8.89 29.90 -10.12
CA LYS A 16 7.60 29.23 -10.31
C LYS A 16 6.56 29.76 -9.35
N THR A 17 5.34 29.94 -9.83
CA THR A 17 4.21 30.25 -8.96
C THR A 17 3.65 28.97 -8.33
N LEU A 18 2.85 29.11 -7.28
CA LEU A 18 2.12 27.98 -6.70
C LEU A 18 1.19 27.30 -7.71
N HIS A 19 0.69 28.06 -8.68
CA HIS A 19 -0.12 27.53 -9.76
C HIS A 19 0.68 26.60 -10.66
N ASP A 20 1.88 27.05 -11.10
CA ASP A 20 2.77 26.24 -11.95
C ASP A 20 3.16 24.91 -11.27
N ILE A 21 3.41 24.96 -9.95
CA ILE A 21 3.70 23.74 -9.19
C ILE A 21 2.48 22.83 -9.12
N THR A 22 1.29 23.40 -8.96
CA THR A 22 0.05 22.61 -8.93
C THR A 22 -0.19 21.95 -10.27
N GLU A 23 0.04 22.65 -11.37
CA GLU A 23 -0.07 22.09 -12.73
C GLU A 23 0.97 20.99 -12.99
N ASP A 24 2.23 21.20 -12.58
CA ASP A 24 3.29 20.20 -12.72
C ASP A 24 2.94 18.90 -11.96
N ILE A 25 2.33 19.01 -10.78
CA ILE A 25 1.91 17.86 -9.96
C ILE A 25 0.66 17.20 -10.55
N ALA A 26 -0.27 17.96 -11.09
CA ALA A 26 -1.51 17.46 -11.67
C ALA A 26 -1.31 16.86 -13.08
N ALA A 27 -0.35 17.35 -13.83
CA ALA A 27 -0.09 16.93 -15.22
C ALA A 27 0.00 15.40 -15.42
N PRO A 28 0.66 14.59 -14.56
CA PRO A 28 0.69 13.14 -14.72
C PRO A 28 -0.67 12.47 -14.56
N VAL A 29 -1.60 13.09 -13.80
CA VAL A 29 -2.94 12.56 -13.52
C VAL A 29 -3.93 13.00 -14.59
N GLU A 30 -3.84 14.26 -15.04
CA GLU A 30 -4.72 14.85 -16.04
C GLU A 30 -4.30 14.51 -17.48
N GLY A 31 -3.03 14.16 -17.67
CA GLY A 31 -2.46 13.79 -18.94
C GLY A 31 -2.91 12.43 -19.46
N LYS A 32 -2.72 12.21 -20.75
CA LYS A 32 -2.97 10.89 -21.34
C LYS A 32 -1.92 9.88 -20.87
N ALA A 33 -2.40 8.73 -20.41
CA ALA A 33 -1.54 7.62 -20.01
C ALA A 33 -0.61 7.20 -21.19
N ASN A 34 0.67 7.06 -20.91
CA ASN A 34 1.65 6.66 -21.90
C ASN A 34 1.62 5.14 -22.15
N LYS A 35 2.36 4.68 -23.17
CA LYS A 35 2.41 3.25 -23.54
C LYS A 35 2.92 2.36 -22.41
N TRP A 36 3.88 2.85 -21.62
CA TRP A 36 4.45 2.09 -20.50
C TRP A 36 3.45 1.94 -19.34
N TRP A 37 2.64 2.96 -19.11
CA TRP A 37 1.55 2.88 -18.13
C TRP A 37 0.55 1.79 -18.53
N TRP A 38 0.14 1.75 -19.80
CA TRP A 38 -0.75 0.72 -20.31
C TRP A 38 -0.14 -0.67 -20.25
N ALA A 39 1.16 -0.82 -20.57
CA ALA A 39 1.86 -2.10 -20.49
C ALA A 39 1.89 -2.62 -19.04
N LEU A 40 2.24 -1.77 -18.07
CA LEU A 40 2.25 -2.12 -16.66
C LEU A 40 0.84 -2.41 -16.13
N PHE A 41 -0.15 -1.64 -16.55
CA PHE A 41 -1.54 -1.87 -16.16
C PHE A 41 -2.05 -3.23 -16.66
N LEU A 42 -1.83 -3.54 -17.94
CA LEU A 42 -2.25 -4.81 -18.52
C LEU A 42 -1.51 -6.00 -17.89
N PHE A 43 -0.22 -5.87 -17.65
CA PHE A 43 0.56 -6.89 -16.93
C PHE A 43 0.00 -7.14 -15.52
N SER A 44 -0.27 -6.06 -14.78
CA SER A 44 -0.86 -6.14 -13.44
C SER A 44 -2.27 -6.73 -13.47
N LEU A 45 -3.07 -6.38 -14.47
CA LEU A 45 -4.41 -6.93 -14.64
C LEU A 45 -4.37 -8.44 -14.92
N VAL A 46 -3.48 -8.89 -15.80
CA VAL A 46 -3.32 -10.31 -16.12
C VAL A 46 -2.89 -11.09 -14.88
N THR A 47 -1.88 -10.60 -14.14
CA THR A 47 -1.43 -11.26 -12.91
C THR A 47 -2.51 -11.26 -11.83
N PHE A 48 -3.28 -10.20 -11.71
CA PHE A 48 -4.43 -10.13 -10.81
C PHE A 48 -5.50 -11.17 -11.18
N MET A 49 -5.88 -11.24 -12.46
CA MET A 49 -6.87 -12.22 -12.94
C MET A 49 -6.40 -13.67 -12.75
N TRP A 50 -5.10 -13.92 -12.95
CA TRP A 50 -4.49 -15.22 -12.66
C TRP A 50 -4.63 -15.58 -11.18
N GLY A 51 -4.25 -14.65 -10.29
CA GLY A 51 -4.38 -14.83 -8.83
C GLY A 51 -5.84 -15.05 -8.40
N ALA A 52 -6.76 -14.26 -8.93
CA ALA A 52 -8.20 -14.42 -8.67
C ALA A 52 -8.72 -15.78 -9.14
N GLY A 53 -8.25 -16.26 -10.29
CA GLY A 53 -8.57 -17.61 -10.79
C GLY A 53 -8.07 -18.72 -9.86
N CYS A 54 -6.85 -18.60 -9.34
CA CYS A 54 -6.29 -19.53 -8.34
C CYS A 54 -7.11 -19.54 -7.05
N LEU A 55 -7.52 -18.36 -6.56
CA LEU A 55 -8.37 -18.26 -5.37
C LEU A 55 -9.73 -18.87 -5.58
N ALA A 56 -10.37 -18.59 -6.73
CA ALA A 56 -11.66 -19.21 -7.09
C ALA A 56 -11.55 -20.74 -7.19
N TYR A 57 -10.46 -21.25 -7.76
CA TYR A 57 -10.19 -22.68 -7.81
C TYR A 57 -10.03 -23.27 -6.40
N THR A 58 -9.26 -22.64 -5.53
CA THR A 58 -9.10 -23.06 -4.12
C THR A 58 -10.43 -23.05 -3.39
N ALA A 59 -11.25 -22.00 -3.55
CA ALA A 59 -12.57 -21.92 -2.93
C ALA A 59 -13.52 -23.03 -3.40
N GLY A 60 -13.43 -23.43 -4.68
CA GLY A 60 -14.28 -24.50 -5.25
C GLY A 60 -13.81 -25.91 -4.93
N THR A 61 -12.53 -26.15 -4.75
CA THR A 61 -11.93 -27.48 -4.55
C THR A 61 -11.49 -27.74 -3.11
N GLY A 62 -11.37 -26.68 -2.32
CA GLY A 62 -10.87 -26.72 -0.95
C GLY A 62 -9.34 -26.67 -0.85
N ILE A 63 -8.84 -26.50 0.37
CA ILE A 63 -7.40 -26.35 0.64
C ILE A 63 -6.56 -27.60 0.38
N GLY A 64 -7.19 -28.75 0.10
CA GLY A 64 -6.48 -29.99 -0.23
C GLY A 64 -5.60 -29.90 -1.48
N VAL A 65 -5.89 -28.95 -2.40
CA VAL A 65 -5.07 -28.69 -3.60
C VAL A 65 -3.67 -28.18 -3.29
N TRP A 66 -3.42 -27.72 -2.05
CA TRP A 66 -2.13 -27.22 -1.61
C TRP A 66 -1.17 -28.34 -1.15
N GLY A 67 -1.60 -29.60 -1.24
CA GLY A 67 -0.77 -30.76 -0.90
C GLY A 67 -0.50 -30.89 0.60
N LEU A 68 -1.40 -30.40 1.46
CA LEU A 68 -1.27 -30.48 2.90
C LEU A 68 -1.37 -31.93 3.41
N ASN A 69 -0.52 -32.29 4.39
CA ASN A 69 -0.64 -33.53 5.13
C ASN A 69 -1.74 -33.44 6.18
N LYS A 70 -2.38 -34.56 6.48
CA LYS A 70 -3.55 -34.67 7.37
C LYS A 70 -3.37 -34.05 8.75
N THR A 71 -2.15 -33.91 9.24
CA THR A 71 -1.84 -33.37 10.58
C THR A 71 -1.53 -31.88 10.61
N VAL A 72 -1.37 -31.23 9.45
CA VAL A 72 -0.99 -29.81 9.35
C VAL A 72 -2.04 -29.09 8.51
N GLY A 73 -2.90 -28.33 9.18
CA GLY A 73 -3.90 -27.48 8.52
C GLY A 73 -3.36 -26.08 8.12
N TRP A 74 -2.10 -25.82 8.33
CA TRP A 74 -1.50 -24.52 7.99
C TRP A 74 -0.85 -24.63 6.63
N ALA A 75 -1.11 -23.64 5.84
CA ALA A 75 -0.47 -23.52 4.57
C ALA A 75 -0.03 -22.08 4.35
N TRP A 76 0.13 -21.77 3.10
CA TRP A 76 0.55 -20.47 2.62
C TRP A 76 -0.38 -19.32 3.06
N ASP A 77 -1.66 -19.58 3.20
CA ASP A 77 -2.69 -18.62 3.66
C ASP A 77 -2.43 -18.12 5.08
N ILE A 78 -2.22 -19.02 6.05
CA ILE A 78 -1.93 -18.64 7.44
C ILE A 78 -0.61 -17.86 7.53
N THR A 79 0.40 -18.27 6.78
CA THR A 79 1.68 -17.56 6.72
C THR A 79 1.50 -16.13 6.20
N ASN A 80 0.75 -15.96 5.11
CA ASN A 80 0.45 -14.65 4.57
C ASN A 80 -0.46 -13.82 5.48
N PHE A 81 -1.43 -14.44 6.13
CA PHE A 81 -2.25 -13.76 7.13
C PHE A 81 -1.39 -13.12 8.23
N VAL A 82 -0.49 -13.89 8.84
CA VAL A 82 0.42 -13.40 9.89
C VAL A 82 1.35 -12.31 9.38
N TRP A 83 1.83 -12.45 8.15
CA TRP A 83 2.63 -11.43 7.48
C TRP A 83 1.90 -10.08 7.37
N TRP A 84 0.67 -10.08 6.87
CA TRP A 84 -0.12 -8.86 6.73
C TRP A 84 -0.52 -8.25 8.07
N VAL A 85 -0.82 -9.08 9.06
CA VAL A 85 -1.02 -8.62 10.45
C VAL A 85 0.24 -7.92 10.97
N GLY A 86 1.41 -8.49 10.72
CA GLY A 86 2.70 -7.88 11.09
C GLY A 86 2.93 -6.52 10.44
N ILE A 87 2.62 -6.37 9.15
CA ILE A 87 2.70 -5.08 8.45
C ILE A 87 1.72 -4.06 9.05
N GLY A 88 0.49 -4.47 9.38
CA GLY A 88 -0.49 -3.62 10.04
C GLY A 88 0.00 -3.11 11.39
N HIS A 89 0.62 -3.97 12.19
CA HIS A 89 1.25 -3.57 13.45
C HIS A 89 2.40 -2.58 13.26
N ALA A 90 3.22 -2.76 12.23
CA ALA A 90 4.32 -1.83 11.93
C ALA A 90 3.79 -0.40 11.66
N GLY A 91 2.72 -0.26 10.89
CA GLY A 91 2.11 1.04 10.60
C GLY A 91 1.61 1.76 11.84
N THR A 92 0.84 1.05 12.67
CA THR A 92 0.34 1.61 13.94
C THR A 92 1.45 1.90 14.93
N LEU A 93 2.48 1.03 15.01
CA LEU A 93 3.61 1.22 15.89
C LEU A 93 4.41 2.47 15.55
N ILE A 94 4.68 2.72 14.26
CA ILE A 94 5.36 3.94 13.80
C ILE A 94 4.60 5.18 14.27
N SER A 95 3.30 5.25 14.05
CA SER A 95 2.48 6.39 14.49
C SER A 95 2.46 6.53 16.01
N ALA A 96 2.34 5.43 16.75
CA ALA A 96 2.29 5.42 18.20
C ALA A 96 3.63 5.83 18.85
N VAL A 97 4.75 5.29 18.36
CA VAL A 97 6.10 5.61 18.86
C VAL A 97 6.43 7.09 18.63
N LEU A 98 6.13 7.62 17.45
CA LEU A 98 6.35 9.03 17.16
C LEU A 98 5.48 9.95 18.01
N LEU A 99 4.27 9.52 18.36
CA LEU A 99 3.40 10.23 19.30
C LEU A 99 4.00 10.23 20.71
N LEU A 100 4.43 9.05 21.18
CA LEU A 100 5.01 8.88 22.51
C LEU A 100 6.25 9.76 22.71
N PHE A 101 7.12 9.81 21.71
CA PHE A 101 8.33 10.66 21.74
C PHE A 101 8.05 12.11 21.32
N ARG A 102 6.80 12.51 21.12
CA ARG A 102 6.37 13.88 20.75
C ARG A 102 7.14 14.47 19.56
N GLN A 103 7.43 13.63 18.55
CA GLN A 103 8.17 14.05 17.37
C GLN A 103 7.33 14.98 16.48
N LYS A 104 7.86 16.17 16.15
CA LYS A 104 7.14 17.15 15.32
C LYS A 104 6.91 16.66 13.89
N TRP A 105 7.85 15.93 13.32
CA TRP A 105 7.78 15.38 11.96
C TRP A 105 6.79 14.21 11.82
N ARG A 106 6.23 13.72 12.92
CA ARG A 106 5.14 12.75 12.92
C ARG A 106 4.00 13.16 11.99
N LEU A 107 3.64 14.45 11.95
CA LEU A 107 2.54 14.95 11.13
C LEU A 107 2.73 14.72 9.63
N SER A 108 3.97 14.55 9.18
CA SER A 108 4.29 14.29 7.76
C SER A 108 4.04 12.84 7.35
N ILE A 109 4.17 11.87 8.26
CA ILE A 109 4.15 10.45 7.92
C ILE A 109 3.02 9.65 8.58
N ASN A 110 2.36 10.17 9.61
CA ASN A 110 1.31 9.42 10.32
C ASN A 110 0.18 8.98 9.38
N ARG A 111 -0.25 9.82 8.44
CA ARG A 111 -1.31 9.46 7.47
C ARG A 111 -0.89 8.31 6.57
N SER A 112 0.36 8.31 6.12
CA SER A 112 0.90 7.21 5.32
C SER A 112 1.01 5.91 6.12
N ALA A 113 1.46 5.99 7.38
CA ALA A 113 1.55 4.85 8.28
C ALA A 113 0.17 4.27 8.63
N GLU A 114 -0.81 5.12 8.88
CA GLU A 114 -2.20 4.71 9.13
C GLU A 114 -2.87 4.09 7.89
N ALA A 115 -2.64 4.67 6.71
CA ALA A 115 -3.10 4.09 5.45
C ALA A 115 -2.50 2.70 5.21
N MET A 116 -1.20 2.50 5.48
CA MET A 116 -0.55 1.21 5.41
C MET A 116 -1.24 0.19 6.33
N THR A 117 -1.62 0.58 7.54
CA THR A 117 -2.36 -0.27 8.47
C THR A 117 -3.72 -0.68 7.91
N ILE A 118 -4.48 0.25 7.34
CA ILE A 118 -5.80 -0.05 6.76
C ILE A 118 -5.66 -1.06 5.62
N PHE A 119 -4.73 -0.83 4.69
CA PHE A 119 -4.50 -1.75 3.58
C PHE A 119 -4.05 -3.13 4.07
N ALA A 120 -3.17 -3.18 5.07
CA ALA A 120 -2.70 -4.45 5.63
C ALA A 120 -3.82 -5.23 6.32
N VAL A 121 -4.70 -4.56 7.07
CA VAL A 121 -5.84 -5.19 7.75
C VAL A 121 -6.85 -5.73 6.75
N VAL A 122 -7.14 -4.98 5.67
CA VAL A 122 -8.00 -5.46 4.58
C VAL A 122 -7.42 -6.71 3.94
N GLN A 123 -6.13 -6.71 3.62
CA GLN A 123 -5.46 -7.89 3.06
C GLN A 123 -5.49 -9.08 4.04
N ALA A 124 -5.16 -8.86 5.30
CA ALA A 124 -5.25 -9.91 6.32
C ALA A 124 -6.66 -10.50 6.43
N GLY A 125 -7.70 -9.66 6.37
CA GLY A 125 -9.10 -10.08 6.46
C GLY A 125 -9.59 -10.97 5.32
N LEU A 126 -8.91 -11.00 4.18
CA LEU A 126 -9.25 -11.90 3.07
C LEU A 126 -8.86 -13.36 3.34
N PHE A 127 -7.77 -13.60 4.07
CA PHE A 127 -7.25 -14.94 4.29
C PHE A 127 -8.19 -15.87 5.07
N PRO A 128 -8.85 -15.45 6.17
CA PRO A 128 -9.84 -16.28 6.84
C PRO A 128 -11.01 -16.72 5.93
N ILE A 129 -11.37 -15.90 4.93
CA ILE A 129 -12.43 -16.22 3.98
C ILE A 129 -11.97 -17.34 3.04
N PHE A 130 -10.69 -17.36 2.68
CA PHE A 130 -10.13 -18.37 1.78
C PHE A 130 -9.71 -19.66 2.48
N HIS A 131 -9.61 -19.61 3.81
CA HIS A 131 -9.23 -20.78 4.63
C HIS A 131 -10.41 -21.70 4.99
N MET A 132 -11.61 -21.37 4.55
CA MET A 132 -12.82 -22.17 4.82
C MET A 132 -12.88 -23.47 3.99
#